data_1f031282b4797d536c9d60195e13bdfd
#
_entry.id   1f031282b4797d536c9d60195e13bdfd
#
_cell.length_a   1.000
_cell.length_b   1.000
_cell.length_c   1.000
_cell.angle_alpha   90.00
_cell.angle_beta   90.00
_cell.angle_gamma   90.00
#
_symmetry.space_group_name_H-M   'P 1'
#
loop_
_entity.id
_entity.type
_entity.pdbx_description
1 polymer ?
#
loop_
_entity_poly.entity_id
_entity_poly.type
_entity_poly.pdbx_seq_one_letter_code
_entity_poly.pdbx_strand_id
1 'polypeptide(L)'
;MRSEAPSGTDKWQESEVIYAQPYSVFELTMEVEPSLSYDKIKDLISWSKSGAGGTLTPKENNKRKAEFKATTINNYTITASIGSSQKIIAVKVVAPKINTVKFSGAKIYIKRDNGTPYSGYAWKDDNLDGESDLNNANAVSTVKYQPVAYKSTSKITAQGTFKPNCLKIDKEGTSNPVSSDFIQGWDVEAAVKRYRFSHNNSDWSAWTETNPVIGKNKIKETAQVGYNLTFPIYWQYGFGETGTADGQLHAFDAGTSKHEMYLTYNAPITTDDLYETVFHISCTNANEEHSEDSVVSGIWDGFSGRNVKRKDGTELTYYASYQTDTTTVTGLLSNTDGQCGAWASFFQTALAIHGIQSEYKKFRSNPTFADGFIVKTWSFSGTGDVGSNFPYTNKLHPSLPLVGTTQYNWGTPAEVTYTEGNPGQNNSMPASFFNNHQLIKYGNKYYDPSYGVIYESVQKIDETLSGFYNKPLFEDEIYFRKNPSGVQIEFYE
;
A
#
# COMPACT_ATOMS: atom_id res chain seq x y z
N MET A 1 -3.47 52.78 -3.26
CA MET A 1 -4.61 51.89 -3.44
C MET A 1 -4.44 50.75 -2.46
N ARG A 2 -5.44 50.48 -1.63
CA ARG A 2 -5.50 49.26 -0.84
C ARG A 2 -6.75 48.55 -1.25
N SER A 3 -6.67 47.23 -1.45
CA SER A 3 -7.85 46.41 -1.36
C SER A 3 -8.17 46.25 0.11
N GLU A 4 -9.41 46.46 0.55
CA GLU A 4 -9.78 46.30 1.95
C GLU A 4 -9.56 44.83 2.36
N ALA A 5 -8.69 44.66 3.38
CA ALA A 5 -8.72 43.45 4.18
C ALA A 5 -9.92 43.52 5.14
N PRO A 6 -10.50 42.38 5.56
CA PRO A 6 -11.49 42.36 6.61
C PRO A 6 -10.92 42.99 7.86
N SER A 7 -11.78 43.63 8.61
CA SER A 7 -11.49 44.33 9.83
C SER A 7 -10.53 43.59 10.74
N GLY A 8 -9.26 43.97 10.73
CA GLY A 8 -8.22 43.35 11.56
C GLY A 8 -6.87 43.37 10.88
N THR A 9 -6.24 44.50 10.85
CA THR A 9 -4.79 44.72 10.88
C THR A 9 -3.87 44.29 9.74
N ASP A 10 -4.27 43.47 8.78
CA ASP A 10 -3.32 43.04 7.75
C ASP A 10 -3.35 43.91 6.50
N LYS A 11 -2.31 44.72 6.37
CA LYS A 11 -2.06 45.56 5.20
C LYS A 11 -1.55 44.70 4.07
N TRP A 12 -2.17 44.83 2.89
CA TRP A 12 -1.70 44.21 1.64
C TRP A 12 -0.27 44.59 1.33
N GLN A 13 0.56 43.58 1.05
CA GLN A 13 1.90 43.80 0.53
C GLN A 13 1.86 44.04 -0.99
N GLU A 14 2.82 44.80 -1.52
CA GLU A 14 2.77 45.34 -2.89
C GLU A 14 2.99 44.31 -4.03
N SER A 15 3.18 43.02 -3.73
CA SER A 15 3.52 42.00 -4.69
C SER A 15 2.58 40.79 -4.73
N GLU A 16 1.35 40.92 -4.22
CA GLU A 16 0.48 39.75 -4.08
C GLU A 16 -0.23 39.37 -5.37
N VAL A 17 -0.27 38.05 -5.62
CA VAL A 17 -0.95 37.43 -6.73
C VAL A 17 -2.25 36.80 -6.21
N ILE A 18 -3.38 37.19 -6.80
CA ILE A 18 -4.67 36.59 -6.53
C ILE A 18 -4.76 35.28 -7.34
N TYR A 19 -5.00 34.16 -6.66
CA TYR A 19 -5.36 32.91 -7.33
C TYR A 19 -6.88 32.78 -7.33
N ALA A 20 -7.45 32.55 -8.50
CA ALA A 20 -8.87 32.44 -8.71
C ALA A 20 -9.21 31.18 -9.51
N GLN A 21 -10.46 30.76 -9.42
CA GLN A 21 -11.01 29.73 -10.30
C GLN A 21 -11.64 30.36 -11.53
N PRO A 22 -11.73 29.65 -12.67
CA PRO A 22 -12.57 30.10 -13.76
C PRO A 22 -14.02 30.33 -13.29
N TYR A 23 -14.66 31.35 -13.83
CA TYR A 23 -15.99 31.82 -13.47
C TYR A 23 -16.16 32.48 -12.09
N SER A 24 -15.08 32.70 -11.36
CA SER A 24 -15.12 33.50 -10.14
C SER A 24 -15.45 34.95 -10.43
N VAL A 25 -16.20 35.57 -9.52
CA VAL A 25 -16.56 37.00 -9.56
C VAL A 25 -15.97 37.65 -8.33
N PHE A 26 -15.24 38.74 -8.51
CA PHE A 26 -14.63 39.52 -7.41
C PHE A 26 -15.10 40.96 -7.44
N GLU A 27 -15.33 41.51 -6.29
CA GLU A 27 -15.41 42.95 -6.13
C GLU A 27 -14.07 43.50 -5.64
N LEU A 28 -13.48 44.37 -6.43
CA LEU A 28 -12.24 45.08 -6.10
C LEU A 28 -12.58 46.47 -5.60
N THR A 29 -12.01 46.86 -4.46
CA THR A 29 -12.23 48.18 -3.87
C THR A 29 -10.94 48.97 -3.85
N MET A 30 -10.99 50.20 -4.30
CA MET A 30 -9.91 51.18 -4.26
C MET A 30 -10.00 52.05 -3.04
N GLU A 31 -9.02 51.97 -2.16
CA GLU A 31 -8.83 52.98 -1.10
C GLU A 31 -7.87 54.07 -1.57
N VAL A 32 -8.16 55.28 -1.19
CA VAL A 32 -7.38 56.48 -1.54
C VAL A 32 -6.88 57.13 -0.30
N GLU A 33 -5.58 57.28 -0.17
CA GLU A 33 -4.95 58.04 0.91
C GLU A 33 -4.21 59.29 0.36
N PRO A 34 -4.38 60.47 0.97
CA PRO A 34 -5.31 60.75 2.06
C PRO A 34 -6.77 60.59 1.62
N SER A 35 -7.68 60.31 2.56
CA SER A 35 -9.11 60.12 2.28
C SER A 35 -9.70 61.33 1.61
N LEU A 36 -9.89 61.25 0.31
CA LEU A 36 -10.52 62.31 -0.49
C LEU A 36 -12.02 62.01 -0.64
N SER A 37 -12.83 63.09 -0.66
CA SER A 37 -14.26 62.93 -0.96
C SER A 37 -14.45 62.28 -2.32
N TYR A 38 -15.35 61.28 -2.39
CA TYR A 38 -15.65 60.56 -3.62
C TYR A 38 -16.01 61.49 -4.77
N ASP A 39 -16.81 62.53 -4.49
CA ASP A 39 -17.25 63.48 -5.50
C ASP A 39 -16.10 64.27 -6.17
N LYS A 40 -14.98 64.41 -5.48
CA LYS A 40 -13.80 65.09 -6.02
C LYS A 40 -12.94 64.23 -6.92
N ILE A 41 -13.06 62.90 -6.80
CA ILE A 41 -12.16 61.95 -7.50
C ILE A 41 -12.89 61.03 -8.45
N LYS A 42 -14.21 60.93 -8.44
CA LYS A 42 -15.02 59.98 -9.20
C LYS A 42 -14.72 60.00 -10.70
N ASP A 43 -14.45 61.15 -11.27
CA ASP A 43 -14.17 61.33 -12.70
C ASP A 43 -12.71 61.07 -13.06
N LEU A 44 -11.85 60.94 -12.07
CA LEU A 44 -10.43 60.60 -12.23
C LEU A 44 -10.17 59.10 -12.07
N ILE A 45 -11.16 58.34 -11.61
CA ILE A 45 -11.03 56.89 -11.35
C ILE A 45 -11.25 56.12 -12.64
N SER A 46 -10.29 55.29 -12.98
CA SER A 46 -10.42 54.33 -14.09
C SER A 46 -9.92 52.96 -13.70
N TRP A 47 -10.50 51.97 -14.34
CA TRP A 47 -10.12 50.55 -14.21
C TRP A 47 -9.83 49.96 -15.57
N SER A 48 -8.77 49.20 -15.67
CA SER A 48 -8.44 48.46 -16.87
C SER A 48 -7.94 47.04 -16.55
N LYS A 49 -8.04 46.14 -17.49
CA LYS A 49 -7.45 44.80 -17.41
C LYS A 49 -6.66 44.47 -18.65
N SER A 50 -5.64 43.65 -18.49
CA SER A 50 -4.98 42.90 -19.55
C SER A 50 -5.28 41.37 -19.40
N GLY A 51 -5.04 40.61 -20.43
CA GLY A 51 -5.35 39.19 -20.48
C GLY A 51 -6.67 38.91 -21.22
N ALA A 52 -6.68 37.84 -22.02
CA ALA A 52 -7.84 37.44 -22.82
C ALA A 52 -8.90 36.73 -21.92
N GLY A 53 -10.16 36.94 -22.23
CA GLY A 53 -11.30 36.44 -21.44
C GLY A 53 -11.54 37.25 -20.17
N GLY A 54 -12.68 37.02 -19.53
CA GLY A 54 -13.10 37.79 -18.33
C GLY A 54 -13.56 39.21 -18.61
N THR A 55 -14.33 39.76 -17.72
CA THR A 55 -14.82 41.13 -17.78
C THR A 55 -14.47 41.90 -16.51
N LEU A 56 -14.19 43.16 -16.65
CA LEU A 56 -13.97 44.10 -15.55
C LEU A 56 -14.97 45.25 -15.71
N THR A 57 -15.87 45.40 -14.74
CA THR A 57 -16.98 46.33 -14.80
C THR A 57 -16.92 47.27 -13.57
N PRO A 58 -16.56 48.53 -13.74
CA PRO A 58 -16.68 49.51 -12.67
C PRO A 58 -18.13 49.66 -12.21
N LYS A 59 -18.36 49.81 -10.90
CA LYS A 59 -19.70 50.02 -10.35
C LYS A 59 -20.16 51.48 -10.62
N GLU A 60 -21.33 51.61 -11.25
CA GLU A 60 -21.86 52.92 -11.62
C GLU A 60 -22.05 53.83 -10.40
N ASN A 61 -22.54 53.28 -9.30
CA ASN A 61 -22.83 54.04 -8.06
C ASN A 61 -21.55 54.34 -7.24
N ASN A 62 -20.46 53.64 -7.48
CA ASN A 62 -19.20 53.84 -6.79
C ASN A 62 -18.01 53.39 -7.64
N LYS A 63 -17.46 54.28 -8.43
CA LYS A 63 -16.31 53.96 -9.30
C LYS A 63 -15.04 53.50 -8.55
N ARG A 64 -14.98 53.66 -7.23
CA ARG A 64 -13.93 53.05 -6.39
C ARG A 64 -13.99 51.52 -6.40
N LYS A 65 -15.16 50.98 -6.78
CA LYS A 65 -15.40 49.55 -6.85
C LYS A 65 -15.51 49.10 -8.30
N ALA A 66 -14.96 47.93 -8.56
CA ALA A 66 -15.07 47.24 -9.84
C ALA A 66 -15.35 45.76 -9.61
N GLU A 67 -16.20 45.18 -10.43
CA GLU A 67 -16.41 43.76 -10.48
C GLU A 67 -15.52 43.15 -11.57
N PHE A 68 -14.74 42.15 -11.20
CA PHE A 68 -13.98 41.33 -12.14
C PHE A 68 -14.54 39.93 -12.19
N LYS A 69 -14.95 39.47 -13.37
CA LYS A 69 -15.39 38.13 -13.63
C LYS A 69 -14.36 37.41 -14.51
N ALA A 70 -13.72 36.36 -13.97
CA ALA A 70 -12.80 35.51 -14.70
C ALA A 70 -13.58 34.42 -15.45
N THR A 71 -13.40 34.29 -16.74
CA THR A 71 -14.13 33.28 -17.56
C THR A 71 -13.21 32.20 -18.11
N THR A 72 -11.91 32.41 -18.11
CA THR A 72 -10.92 31.48 -18.67
C THR A 72 -9.73 31.33 -17.74
N ILE A 73 -9.05 30.17 -17.83
CA ILE A 73 -7.75 29.95 -17.19
C ILE A 73 -6.74 30.85 -17.88
N ASN A 74 -6.24 31.86 -17.17
CA ASN A 74 -5.30 32.83 -17.70
C ASN A 74 -4.67 33.66 -16.57
N ASN A 75 -3.62 34.39 -16.89
CA ASN A 75 -3.08 35.45 -16.06
C ASN A 75 -3.68 36.79 -16.48
N TYR A 76 -4.22 37.52 -15.52
CA TYR A 76 -4.77 38.85 -15.72
C TYR A 76 -3.96 39.85 -14.93
N THR A 77 -3.86 41.03 -15.46
CA THR A 77 -3.39 42.23 -14.73
C THR A 77 -4.53 43.21 -14.66
N ILE A 78 -4.94 43.57 -13.45
CA ILE A 78 -5.95 44.58 -13.23
C ILE A 78 -5.26 45.85 -12.74
N THR A 79 -5.53 46.96 -13.41
CA THR A 79 -4.97 48.26 -13.08
C THR A 79 -6.08 49.17 -12.67
N ALA A 80 -5.93 49.77 -11.49
CA ALA A 80 -6.80 50.80 -11.00
C ALA A 80 -6.02 52.14 -10.93
N SER A 81 -6.59 53.20 -11.44
CA SER A 81 -5.91 54.49 -11.55
C SER A 81 -6.75 55.63 -11.04
N ILE A 82 -6.08 56.66 -10.49
CA ILE A 82 -6.64 57.98 -10.17
C ILE A 82 -5.69 59.00 -10.76
N GLY A 83 -6.12 59.67 -11.81
CA GLY A 83 -5.24 60.58 -12.55
C GLY A 83 -3.99 59.85 -13.03
N SER A 84 -2.80 60.30 -12.67
CA SER A 84 -1.52 59.69 -13.02
C SER A 84 -1.07 58.57 -12.07
N SER A 85 -1.73 58.41 -10.92
CA SER A 85 -1.41 57.36 -9.93
C SER A 85 -2.10 56.05 -10.30
N GLN A 86 -1.36 54.92 -10.23
CA GLN A 86 -1.93 53.62 -10.56
C GLN A 86 -1.46 52.54 -9.58
N LYS A 87 -2.29 51.52 -9.40
CA LYS A 87 -1.98 50.25 -8.72
C LYS A 87 -2.32 49.09 -9.61
N ILE A 88 -1.42 48.12 -9.60
CA ILE A 88 -1.52 46.90 -10.44
C ILE A 88 -1.74 45.69 -9.52
N ILE A 89 -2.68 44.84 -9.89
CA ILE A 89 -3.00 43.59 -9.20
C ILE A 89 -2.86 42.45 -10.23
N ALA A 90 -2.07 41.45 -9.92
CA ALA A 90 -2.00 40.22 -10.73
C ALA A 90 -3.08 39.21 -10.26
N VAL A 91 -3.85 38.70 -11.21
CA VAL A 91 -4.84 37.62 -10.96
C VAL A 91 -4.49 36.42 -11.80
N LYS A 92 -4.20 35.30 -11.16
CA LYS A 92 -3.97 34.02 -11.81
C LYS A 92 -5.22 33.14 -11.69
N VAL A 93 -5.88 32.91 -12.79
CA VAL A 93 -7.04 32.01 -12.87
C VAL A 93 -6.55 30.64 -13.25
N VAL A 94 -6.69 29.70 -12.34
CA VAL A 94 -6.15 28.33 -12.45
C VAL A 94 -7.20 27.29 -12.12
N ALA A 95 -7.13 26.13 -12.77
CA ALA A 95 -7.90 24.95 -12.35
C ALA A 95 -7.15 24.26 -11.20
N PRO A 96 -7.82 23.90 -10.11
CA PRO A 96 -7.20 23.15 -9.03
C PRO A 96 -6.71 21.78 -9.51
N LYS A 97 -5.54 21.38 -9.03
CA LYS A 97 -4.96 20.05 -9.27
C LYS A 97 -5.04 19.21 -8.01
N ILE A 98 -5.15 17.88 -8.19
CA ILE A 98 -5.10 16.94 -7.07
C ILE A 98 -3.76 17.08 -6.35
N ASN A 99 -3.82 17.15 -5.02
CA ASN A 99 -2.63 17.32 -4.19
C ASN A 99 -2.42 16.12 -3.25
N THR A 100 -3.47 15.58 -2.66
CA THR A 100 -3.37 14.39 -1.81
C THR A 100 -4.50 13.42 -2.05
N VAL A 101 -4.23 12.12 -1.84
CA VAL A 101 -5.25 11.07 -1.91
C VAL A 101 -5.17 10.18 -0.68
N LYS A 102 -6.34 9.88 -0.10
CA LYS A 102 -6.54 8.83 0.92
C LYS A 102 -7.60 7.86 0.45
N PHE A 103 -7.42 6.59 0.75
CA PHE A 103 -8.42 5.57 0.50
C PHE A 103 -9.16 5.17 1.77
N SER A 104 -10.43 4.81 1.64
CA SER A 104 -11.30 4.42 2.74
C SER A 104 -12.34 3.38 2.29
N GLY A 105 -13.43 3.21 3.05
CA GLY A 105 -14.49 2.27 2.74
C GLY A 105 -14.04 0.81 2.87
N ALA A 106 -14.23 0.02 1.82
CA ALA A 106 -13.89 -1.40 1.79
C ALA A 106 -12.38 -1.68 1.59
N LYS A 107 -11.51 -0.71 1.90
CA LYS A 107 -10.07 -0.87 1.86
C LYS A 107 -9.61 -1.95 2.85
N ILE A 108 -8.73 -2.84 2.39
CA ILE A 108 -8.02 -3.78 3.24
C ILE A 108 -6.77 -3.08 3.81
N TYR A 109 -6.59 -3.17 5.12
CA TYR A 109 -5.46 -2.51 5.78
C TYR A 109 -4.19 -3.35 5.64
N ILE A 110 -3.15 -2.74 5.08
CA ILE A 110 -1.83 -3.34 4.93
C ILE A 110 -0.90 -2.82 6.02
N LYS A 111 -0.03 -3.68 6.55
CA LYS A 111 1.07 -3.34 7.45
C LYS A 111 2.40 -3.43 6.69
N ARG A 112 3.38 -2.63 7.11
CA ARG A 112 4.77 -2.85 6.71
C ARG A 112 5.28 -4.16 7.32
N ASP A 113 6.34 -4.72 6.78
CA ASP A 113 6.92 -5.98 7.26
C ASP A 113 7.43 -5.90 8.73
N ASN A 114 7.65 -4.70 9.24
CA ASN A 114 7.95 -4.47 10.66
C ASN A 114 6.70 -4.37 11.56
N GLY A 115 5.51 -4.66 11.03
CA GLY A 115 4.24 -4.62 11.75
C GLY A 115 3.58 -3.23 11.84
N THR A 116 4.24 -2.17 11.40
CA THR A 116 3.67 -0.82 11.46
C THR A 116 2.60 -0.61 10.39
N PRO A 117 1.37 -0.22 10.74
CA PRO A 117 0.34 0.07 9.75
C PRO A 117 0.71 1.24 8.84
N TYR A 118 0.30 1.18 7.58
CA TYR A 118 0.31 2.35 6.72
C TYR A 118 -0.78 3.33 7.14
N SER A 119 -0.38 4.58 7.35
CA SER A 119 -1.27 5.66 7.78
C SER A 119 -1.06 6.92 6.93
N GLY A 120 -2.04 7.81 6.95
CA GLY A 120 -1.94 9.09 6.24
C GLY A 120 -2.40 9.01 4.78
N TYR A 121 -1.68 9.72 3.93
CA TYR A 121 -1.99 9.79 2.50
C TYR A 121 -1.41 8.59 1.75
N ALA A 122 -2.18 8.07 0.80
CA ALA A 122 -1.67 7.05 -0.12
C ALA A 122 -0.83 7.67 -1.26
N TRP A 123 -1.07 8.95 -1.53
CA TRP A 123 -0.38 9.75 -2.53
C TRP A 123 -0.39 11.22 -2.12
N LYS A 124 0.70 11.94 -2.38
CA LYS A 124 0.83 13.36 -2.08
C LYS A 124 1.75 14.01 -3.10
N ASP A 125 1.29 15.10 -3.69
CA ASP A 125 2.02 15.91 -4.65
C ASP A 125 1.98 17.38 -4.19
N ASP A 126 3.06 17.85 -3.58
CA ASP A 126 3.14 19.18 -3.01
C ASP A 126 3.51 20.24 -4.03
N ASN A 127 4.23 19.85 -5.08
CA ASN A 127 4.69 20.75 -6.13
C ASN A 127 3.79 20.77 -7.38
N LEU A 128 2.77 19.89 -7.43
CA LEU A 128 1.78 19.76 -8.50
C LEU A 128 2.36 19.36 -9.87
N ASP A 129 3.44 18.59 -9.89
CA ASP A 129 4.05 18.05 -11.10
C ASP A 129 3.40 16.74 -11.60
N GLY A 130 2.50 16.16 -10.80
CA GLY A 130 1.79 14.91 -11.10
C GLY A 130 2.49 13.66 -10.58
N GLU A 131 3.62 13.81 -9.89
CA GLU A 131 4.33 12.74 -9.23
C GLU A 131 4.17 12.81 -7.71
N SER A 132 4.36 11.71 -7.01
CA SER A 132 4.20 11.69 -5.56
C SER A 132 5.46 12.18 -4.85
N ASP A 133 5.28 13.15 -3.93
CA ASP A 133 6.30 13.65 -3.01
C ASP A 133 6.32 12.92 -1.67
N LEU A 134 5.59 11.80 -1.52
CA LEU A 134 5.62 11.03 -0.29
C LEU A 134 7.05 10.53 -0.03
N ASN A 135 7.60 11.01 1.07
CA ASN A 135 8.91 10.55 1.54
C ASN A 135 8.69 9.26 2.35
N ASN A 136 8.85 8.13 1.70
CA ASN A 136 8.80 6.85 2.39
C ASN A 136 10.20 6.58 2.95
N ALA A 137 10.50 7.14 4.13
CA ALA A 137 11.82 7.13 4.76
C ALA A 137 12.43 5.71 4.96
N ASN A 138 11.64 4.67 4.74
CA ASN A 138 12.03 3.26 4.83
C ASN A 138 11.83 2.49 3.50
N ALA A 139 11.56 3.16 2.40
CA ALA A 139 11.39 2.48 1.13
C ALA A 139 12.76 2.22 0.50
N VAL A 140 13.17 0.98 0.48
CA VAL A 140 14.26 0.47 -0.38
C VAL A 140 13.84 0.56 -1.86
N SER A 141 12.57 0.82 -2.14
CA SER A 141 12.03 0.98 -3.49
C SER A 141 11.88 2.45 -3.85
N THR A 142 12.10 2.75 -5.12
CA THR A 142 11.84 4.05 -5.75
C THR A 142 10.34 4.44 -5.77
N VAL A 143 9.47 3.63 -5.18
CA VAL A 143 8.02 3.83 -5.17
C VAL A 143 7.63 4.80 -4.07
N LYS A 144 7.17 5.96 -4.46
CA LYS A 144 6.77 7.06 -3.59
C LYS A 144 5.30 6.98 -3.13
N TYR A 145 4.62 5.81 -3.23
CA TYR A 145 3.23 5.67 -2.79
C TYR A 145 3.10 4.66 -1.66
N GLN A 146 2.05 4.78 -0.86
CA GLN A 146 1.67 3.72 0.07
C GLN A 146 0.82 2.68 -0.67
N PRO A 147 1.06 1.38 -0.44
CA PRO A 147 0.25 0.33 -1.05
C PRO A 147 -1.18 0.38 -0.55
N VAL A 148 -2.10 0.03 -1.43
CA VAL A 148 -3.54 -0.02 -1.16
C VAL A 148 -4.08 -1.36 -1.61
N ALA A 149 -4.95 -1.98 -0.81
CA ALA A 149 -5.59 -3.24 -1.17
C ALA A 149 -7.11 -3.15 -1.10
N TYR A 150 -7.75 -3.83 -2.05
CA TYR A 150 -9.20 -4.02 -2.10
C TYR A 150 -9.52 -5.45 -2.56
N LYS A 151 -10.69 -5.95 -2.14
CA LYS A 151 -11.30 -7.06 -2.87
C LYS A 151 -11.58 -6.60 -4.31
N SER A 152 -11.22 -7.40 -5.29
CA SER A 152 -11.32 -7.04 -6.73
C SER A 152 -12.71 -6.56 -7.16
N THR A 153 -13.77 -7.14 -6.60
CA THR A 153 -15.17 -6.77 -6.89
C THR A 153 -15.71 -5.60 -6.05
N SER A 154 -14.85 -4.93 -5.30
CA SER A 154 -15.23 -3.73 -4.53
C SER A 154 -15.21 -2.47 -5.38
N LYS A 155 -15.90 -1.43 -4.93
CA LYS A 155 -15.75 -0.07 -5.44
C LYS A 155 -14.67 0.64 -4.65
N ILE A 156 -13.87 1.45 -5.35
CA ILE A 156 -12.89 2.33 -4.69
C ILE A 156 -13.65 3.43 -3.97
N THR A 157 -13.20 3.76 -2.77
CA THR A 157 -13.63 4.95 -2.04
C THR A 157 -12.38 5.79 -1.74
N ALA A 158 -12.33 7.00 -2.30
CA ALA A 158 -11.17 7.86 -2.20
C ALA A 158 -11.53 9.29 -1.81
N GLN A 159 -10.65 9.91 -1.05
CA GLN A 159 -10.71 11.32 -0.67
C GLN A 159 -9.54 12.05 -1.33
N GLY A 160 -9.85 13.07 -2.15
CA GLY A 160 -8.86 13.95 -2.75
C GLY A 160 -8.85 15.32 -2.09
N THR A 161 -7.67 15.94 -2.01
CA THR A 161 -7.55 17.39 -1.77
C THR A 161 -6.90 18.02 -2.98
N PHE A 162 -7.19 19.31 -3.20
CA PHE A 162 -6.80 20.01 -4.43
C PHE A 162 -6.09 21.31 -4.08
N LYS A 163 -5.07 21.66 -4.89
CA LYS A 163 -4.33 22.93 -4.81
C LYS A 163 -4.27 23.62 -6.18
N PRO A 164 -4.06 24.93 -6.26
CA PRO A 164 -4.16 25.83 -5.12
C PRO A 164 -5.55 25.72 -4.51
N ASN A 165 -5.63 25.93 -3.22
CA ASN A 165 -6.91 26.03 -2.55
C ASN A 165 -7.54 27.35 -3.01
N CYS A 166 -8.11 27.34 -4.21
CA CYS A 166 -8.77 28.51 -4.78
C CYS A 166 -9.90 28.90 -3.85
N LEU A 167 -9.82 30.09 -3.38
CA LEU A 167 -10.59 30.71 -2.33
C LEU A 167 -12.06 30.34 -2.31
N LYS A 168 -12.53 29.93 -1.13
CA LYS A 168 -13.86 30.26 -0.67
C LYS A 168 -13.87 31.76 -0.40
N ILE A 169 -14.46 32.51 -1.27
CA ILE A 169 -14.76 33.92 -0.98
C ILE A 169 -15.99 33.88 -0.09
N ASP A 170 -15.78 33.99 1.22
CA ASP A 170 -16.90 34.02 2.17
C ASP A 170 -17.61 35.37 2.13
N LYS A 171 -18.95 35.32 2.16
CA LYS A 171 -19.79 36.46 2.44
C LYS A 171 -19.43 37.06 3.81
N GLU A 172 -19.62 38.36 3.93
CA GLU A 172 -19.47 39.11 5.14
C GLU A 172 -19.84 38.35 6.42
N GLY A 173 -18.91 38.16 7.34
CA GLY A 173 -19.20 37.80 8.72
C GLY A 173 -18.82 36.41 9.21
N THR A 174 -18.16 35.53 8.43
CA THR A 174 -17.62 34.29 8.99
C THR A 174 -16.09 34.29 8.95
N SER A 175 -15.55 34.58 10.12
CA SER A 175 -14.11 34.54 10.40
C SER A 175 -13.58 33.14 10.41
N ASN A 176 -12.91 32.73 9.36
CA ASN A 176 -11.81 31.78 9.45
C ASN A 176 -10.80 32.08 8.34
N PRO A 177 -9.71 32.77 8.67
CA PRO A 177 -8.64 33.01 7.71
C PRO A 177 -7.96 31.67 7.38
N VAL A 178 -8.08 31.24 6.16
CA VAL A 178 -7.23 30.22 5.63
C VAL A 178 -5.97 30.91 5.15
N SER A 179 -4.91 30.83 5.91
CA SER A 179 -3.54 31.29 5.67
C SER A 179 -3.35 32.69 5.04
N SER A 180 -2.31 33.36 5.40
CA SER A 180 -1.90 34.73 5.21
C SER A 180 -1.79 35.29 3.78
N ASP A 181 -2.36 34.66 2.77
CA ASP A 181 -2.09 35.00 1.36
C ASP A 181 -3.32 35.45 0.56
N PHE A 182 -4.30 36.09 1.20
CA PHE A 182 -5.59 36.32 0.58
C PHE A 182 -6.04 37.76 0.47
N ILE A 183 -6.49 38.12 -0.73
CA ILE A 183 -7.35 39.26 -1.01
C ILE A 183 -8.80 38.89 -0.68
N GLN A 184 -9.51 39.73 0.05
CA GLN A 184 -10.95 39.66 0.10
C GLN A 184 -11.55 40.19 -1.19
N GLY A 185 -12.16 39.25 -1.93
CA GLY A 185 -13.18 39.59 -2.89
C GLY A 185 -14.53 39.18 -2.30
N TRP A 186 -15.56 39.90 -2.61
CA TRP A 186 -16.93 39.54 -2.29
C TRP A 186 -17.41 38.55 -3.35
N ASP A 187 -17.77 37.33 -2.94
CA ASP A 187 -18.49 36.43 -3.81
C ASP A 187 -19.97 36.72 -3.73
N VAL A 188 -20.58 37.05 -4.84
CA VAL A 188 -21.99 37.38 -4.89
C VAL A 188 -22.88 36.17 -4.70
N GLU A 189 -22.36 34.96 -5.01
CA GLU A 189 -23.02 33.67 -4.77
C GLU A 189 -22.00 32.56 -4.68
N ALA A 190 -22.01 31.79 -3.58
CA ALA A 190 -21.09 30.72 -3.32
C ALA A 190 -21.26 29.56 -4.35
N ALA A 191 -20.42 29.54 -5.35
CA ALA A 191 -20.42 28.46 -6.30
C ALA A 191 -19.98 27.15 -5.64
N VAL A 192 -20.77 26.12 -5.81
CA VAL A 192 -20.56 24.82 -5.19
C VAL A 192 -19.37 24.11 -5.83
N LYS A 193 -18.44 23.64 -5.00
CA LYS A 193 -17.30 22.84 -5.42
C LYS A 193 -17.70 21.38 -5.42
N ARG A 194 -17.44 20.69 -6.52
CA ARG A 194 -17.74 19.26 -6.69
C ARG A 194 -16.54 18.50 -7.16
N TYR A 195 -16.49 17.23 -6.81
CA TYR A 195 -15.40 16.34 -7.16
C TYR A 195 -15.95 15.06 -7.74
N ARG A 196 -15.18 14.44 -8.61
CA ARG A 196 -15.39 13.06 -9.06
C ARG A 196 -14.08 12.45 -9.49
N PHE A 197 -14.05 11.11 -9.56
CA PHE A 197 -12.92 10.40 -10.12
C PHE A 197 -13.35 9.22 -11.00
N SER A 198 -12.42 8.72 -11.79
CA SER A 198 -12.51 7.48 -12.54
C SER A 198 -11.18 6.72 -12.43
N HIS A 199 -11.23 5.39 -12.42
CA HIS A 199 -10.02 4.56 -12.49
C HIS A 199 -9.68 4.11 -13.92
N ASN A 200 -10.54 4.37 -14.90
CA ASN A 200 -10.35 4.01 -16.31
C ASN A 200 -10.53 5.20 -17.28
N ASN A 201 -10.60 6.41 -16.74
CA ASN A 201 -10.81 7.67 -17.47
C ASN A 201 -12.11 7.74 -18.32
N SER A 202 -13.07 6.84 -18.11
CA SER A 202 -14.35 6.83 -18.81
C SER A 202 -15.55 6.74 -17.88
N ASP A 203 -15.47 5.89 -16.86
CA ASP A 203 -16.56 5.63 -15.91
C ASP A 203 -16.44 6.51 -14.69
N TRP A 204 -16.84 7.77 -14.84
CA TRP A 204 -16.76 8.75 -13.77
C TRP A 204 -17.79 8.48 -12.67
N SER A 205 -17.38 8.64 -11.42
CA SER A 205 -18.29 8.68 -10.28
C SER A 205 -19.31 9.83 -10.43
N ALA A 206 -20.37 9.81 -9.66
CA ALA A 206 -21.24 10.99 -9.54
C ALA A 206 -20.43 12.18 -8.99
N TRP A 207 -20.85 13.39 -9.39
CA TRP A 207 -20.36 14.61 -8.77
C TRP A 207 -20.83 14.68 -7.32
N THR A 208 -19.93 15.02 -6.41
CA THR A 208 -20.24 15.19 -5.00
C THR A 208 -19.53 16.41 -4.41
N GLU A 209 -20.17 17.06 -3.46
CA GLU A 209 -19.63 18.17 -2.67
C GLU A 209 -18.86 17.68 -1.46
N THR A 210 -19.04 16.40 -1.11
CA THR A 210 -18.45 15.77 0.07
C THR A 210 -17.37 14.78 -0.29
N ASN A 211 -16.35 14.71 0.53
CA ASN A 211 -15.35 13.65 0.53
C ASN A 211 -15.67 12.64 1.66
N PRO A 212 -15.44 11.35 1.50
CA PRO A 212 -14.86 10.68 0.34
C PRO A 212 -15.83 10.45 -0.83
N VAL A 213 -15.28 10.26 -2.02
CA VAL A 213 -16.01 9.92 -3.24
C VAL A 213 -16.01 8.41 -3.45
N ILE A 214 -17.15 7.84 -3.85
CA ILE A 214 -17.28 6.42 -4.17
C ILE A 214 -17.24 6.26 -5.69
N GLY A 215 -16.38 5.37 -6.18
CA GLY A 215 -16.26 5.05 -7.61
C GLY A 215 -17.57 4.53 -8.21
N LYS A 216 -17.79 4.81 -9.50
CA LYS A 216 -19.00 4.39 -10.22
C LYS A 216 -19.10 2.87 -10.28
N ASN A 217 -18.06 2.21 -10.76
CA ASN A 217 -18.03 0.78 -11.00
C ASN A 217 -17.16 0.05 -9.98
N LYS A 218 -17.31 -1.27 -9.90
CA LYS A 218 -16.35 -2.16 -9.27
C LYS A 218 -14.98 -2.04 -9.97
N ILE A 219 -13.91 -2.39 -9.29
CA ILE A 219 -12.57 -2.43 -9.88
C ILE A 219 -12.52 -3.52 -10.96
N LYS A 220 -13.07 -4.68 -10.65
CA LYS A 220 -13.29 -5.79 -11.58
C LYS A 220 -14.75 -6.27 -11.45
N GLU A 221 -15.34 -6.68 -12.53
CA GLU A 221 -16.72 -7.20 -12.50
C GLU A 221 -16.81 -8.58 -11.88
N THR A 222 -15.78 -9.40 -12.09
CA THR A 222 -15.65 -10.75 -11.51
C THR A 222 -14.50 -10.81 -10.52
N ALA A 223 -14.53 -11.82 -9.64
CA ALA A 223 -13.44 -12.06 -8.71
C ALA A 223 -12.17 -12.44 -9.48
N GLN A 224 -11.09 -11.68 -9.26
CA GLN A 224 -9.81 -11.86 -9.93
C GLN A 224 -8.71 -11.26 -9.05
N VAL A 225 -7.58 -11.92 -8.93
CA VAL A 225 -6.40 -11.34 -8.29
C VAL A 225 -5.80 -10.26 -9.18
N GLY A 226 -5.22 -9.23 -8.61
CA GLY A 226 -4.58 -8.17 -9.39
C GLY A 226 -3.46 -7.45 -8.63
N TYR A 227 -2.47 -7.06 -9.40
CA TYR A 227 -1.40 -6.18 -8.95
C TYR A 227 -1.11 -5.11 -9.99
N ASN A 228 -1.03 -3.88 -9.55
CA ASN A 228 -0.62 -2.77 -10.42
C ASN A 228 0.20 -1.76 -9.61
N LEU A 229 1.46 -1.57 -9.99
CA LEU A 229 2.38 -0.66 -9.34
C LEU A 229 2.00 0.82 -9.54
N THR A 230 1.34 1.14 -10.65
CA THR A 230 1.01 2.51 -11.06
C THR A 230 -0.47 2.69 -11.39
N PHE A 231 -1.35 2.05 -10.61
CA PHE A 231 -2.79 2.12 -10.80
C PHE A 231 -3.28 3.58 -10.81
N PRO A 232 -3.86 4.07 -11.92
CA PRO A 232 -4.22 5.47 -12.04
C PRO A 232 -5.59 5.75 -11.43
N ILE A 233 -5.71 6.91 -10.79
CA ILE A 233 -6.98 7.54 -10.45
C ILE A 233 -7.02 8.92 -11.12
N TYR A 234 -7.92 9.09 -12.05
CA TYR A 234 -8.16 10.34 -12.78
C TYR A 234 -9.14 11.21 -11.99
N TRP A 235 -8.82 12.46 -11.79
CA TRP A 235 -9.61 13.39 -10.98
C TRP A 235 -10.20 14.50 -11.83
N GLN A 236 -11.44 14.86 -11.55
CA GLN A 236 -12.06 16.06 -12.07
C GLN A 236 -12.58 16.92 -10.90
N TYR A 237 -12.41 18.20 -11.09
CA TYR A 237 -12.94 19.23 -10.22
C TYR A 237 -14.05 19.97 -10.96
N GLY A 238 -15.18 20.14 -10.32
CA GLY A 238 -16.33 20.86 -10.86
C GLY A 238 -16.63 22.12 -10.07
N PHE A 239 -17.00 23.17 -10.76
CA PHE A 239 -17.34 24.45 -10.19
C PHE A 239 -18.59 25.04 -10.89
N GLY A 240 -19.56 25.50 -10.10
CA GLY A 240 -20.78 26.10 -10.64
C GLY A 240 -22.05 25.32 -10.34
N GLU A 241 -23.04 25.44 -11.20
CA GLU A 241 -24.45 25.04 -11.14
C GLU A 241 -25.37 26.02 -10.42
N THR A 242 -25.07 26.43 -9.19
CA THR A 242 -25.73 27.54 -8.50
C THR A 242 -24.69 28.57 -8.23
N GLY A 243 -24.91 29.81 -8.70
CA GLY A 243 -23.97 30.91 -8.49
C GLY A 243 -22.94 31.13 -9.64
N THR A 244 -23.01 30.40 -10.72
CA THR A 244 -22.38 30.84 -11.97
C THR A 244 -23.33 31.66 -12.80
N ALA A 245 -22.80 32.61 -13.57
CA ALA A 245 -23.61 33.50 -14.41
C ALA A 245 -24.39 32.74 -15.50
N ASP A 246 -24.06 31.49 -15.80
CA ASP A 246 -24.70 30.64 -16.81
C ASP A 246 -25.46 29.45 -16.21
N GLY A 247 -25.45 29.28 -14.87
CA GLY A 247 -26.13 28.18 -14.20
C GLY A 247 -25.60 26.79 -14.53
N GLN A 248 -24.36 26.68 -15.08
CA GLN A 248 -23.80 25.42 -15.52
C GLN A 248 -22.65 24.95 -14.62
N LEU A 249 -22.46 23.63 -14.53
CA LEU A 249 -21.32 23.01 -13.90
C LEU A 249 -20.14 22.95 -14.89
N HIS A 250 -19.07 23.64 -14.58
CA HIS A 250 -17.84 23.63 -15.36
C HIS A 250 -16.89 22.59 -14.79
N ALA A 251 -16.56 21.57 -15.59
CA ALA A 251 -15.66 20.48 -15.22
C ALA A 251 -14.24 20.75 -15.72
N PHE A 252 -13.25 20.56 -14.84
CA PHE A 252 -11.84 20.73 -15.13
C PHE A 252 -11.08 19.45 -14.80
N ASP A 253 -10.12 19.12 -15.66
CA ASP A 253 -9.14 18.08 -15.36
C ASP A 253 -8.28 18.52 -14.16
N ALA A 254 -8.37 17.74 -13.07
CA ALA A 254 -7.61 17.98 -11.86
C ALA A 254 -6.36 17.10 -11.75
N GLY A 255 -6.03 16.36 -12.79
CA GLY A 255 -4.84 15.52 -12.86
C GLY A 255 -5.09 14.07 -12.49
N THR A 256 -4.01 13.32 -12.41
CA THR A 256 -3.99 11.88 -12.14
C THR A 256 -3.09 11.57 -10.96
N SER A 257 -3.57 10.78 -10.02
CA SER A 257 -2.72 10.19 -8.98
C SER A 257 -2.43 8.73 -9.30
N LYS A 258 -1.21 8.27 -9.00
CA LYS A 258 -0.77 6.89 -9.21
C LYS A 258 -0.64 6.17 -7.89
N HIS A 259 -1.03 4.89 -7.85
CA HIS A 259 -1.06 4.11 -6.62
C HIS A 259 -0.56 2.69 -6.85
N GLU A 260 0.13 2.13 -5.86
CA GLU A 260 0.37 0.70 -5.83
C GLU A 260 -0.90 0.00 -5.32
N MET A 261 -1.51 -0.81 -6.16
CA MET A 261 -2.80 -1.45 -5.91
C MET A 261 -2.68 -2.96 -5.89
N TYR A 262 -3.15 -3.57 -4.81
CA TYR A 262 -3.35 -5.01 -4.68
C TYR A 262 -4.85 -5.33 -4.71
N LEU A 263 -5.22 -6.32 -5.49
CA LEU A 263 -6.60 -6.81 -5.59
C LEU A 263 -6.65 -8.27 -5.13
N THR A 264 -7.43 -8.55 -4.09
CA THR A 264 -7.62 -9.90 -3.61
C THR A 264 -8.77 -10.59 -4.34
N TYR A 265 -8.70 -11.90 -4.49
CA TYR A 265 -9.76 -12.73 -5.09
C TYR A 265 -11.08 -12.58 -4.34
N ASN A 266 -11.04 -12.82 -3.03
CA ASN A 266 -12.14 -12.58 -2.11
C ASN A 266 -11.70 -11.65 -0.95
N ALA A 267 -12.62 -11.36 -0.04
CA ALA A 267 -12.27 -10.65 1.20
C ALA A 267 -11.35 -11.54 2.05
N PRO A 268 -10.32 -10.98 2.70
CA PRO A 268 -9.50 -11.73 3.64
C PRO A 268 -10.33 -12.39 4.73
N ILE A 269 -9.96 -13.61 5.08
CA ILE A 269 -10.52 -14.36 6.22
C ILE A 269 -9.67 -14.20 7.48
N THR A 270 -8.60 -13.42 7.42
CA THR A 270 -7.75 -13.04 8.55
C THR A 270 -7.66 -11.53 8.63
N THR A 271 -7.48 -11.02 9.85
CA THR A 271 -7.13 -9.61 10.13
C THR A 271 -5.69 -9.47 10.59
N ASP A 272 -5.04 -10.59 10.87
CA ASP A 272 -3.67 -10.66 11.33
C ASP A 272 -2.71 -10.82 10.14
N ASP A 273 -1.46 -10.51 10.35
CA ASP A 273 -0.37 -10.75 9.40
C ASP A 273 -0.58 -10.18 7.98
N LEU A 274 -1.36 -9.12 7.84
CA LEU A 274 -1.62 -8.43 6.58
C LEU A 274 -0.41 -7.57 6.15
N TYR A 275 0.74 -8.21 5.99
CA TYR A 275 2.00 -7.56 5.65
C TYR A 275 2.12 -7.29 4.15
N GLU A 276 2.82 -6.19 3.81
CA GLU A 276 3.02 -5.80 2.42
C GLU A 276 3.75 -6.88 1.59
N THR A 277 4.72 -7.59 2.16
CA THR A 277 5.39 -8.69 1.47
C THR A 277 4.44 -9.85 1.19
N VAL A 278 3.51 -10.17 2.10
CA VAL A 278 2.50 -11.21 1.87
C VAL A 278 1.59 -10.84 0.70
N PHE A 279 1.09 -9.59 0.68
CA PHE A 279 0.30 -9.08 -0.46
C PHE A 279 1.09 -9.06 -1.75
N HIS A 280 2.35 -8.62 -1.69
CA HIS A 280 3.19 -8.53 -2.87
C HIS A 280 3.39 -9.92 -3.50
N ILE A 281 3.82 -10.91 -2.72
CA ILE A 281 4.06 -12.27 -3.22
C ILE A 281 2.76 -12.88 -3.74
N SER A 282 1.68 -12.82 -2.97
CA SER A 282 0.44 -13.47 -3.36
C SER A 282 -0.23 -12.81 -4.56
N CYS A 283 -0.30 -11.47 -4.61
CA CYS A 283 -0.96 -10.79 -5.71
C CYS A 283 -0.11 -10.72 -6.98
N THR A 284 1.24 -10.71 -6.89
CA THR A 284 2.09 -10.71 -8.08
C THR A 284 2.15 -12.08 -8.74
N ASN A 285 2.29 -13.15 -7.95
CA ASN A 285 2.38 -14.50 -8.50
C ASN A 285 1.04 -15.03 -9.02
N ALA A 286 -0.07 -14.68 -8.37
CA ALA A 286 -1.41 -15.05 -8.82
C ALA A 286 -2.11 -13.95 -9.66
N ASN A 287 -1.35 -12.99 -10.20
CA ASN A 287 -1.95 -11.89 -10.96
C ASN A 287 -2.77 -12.42 -12.14
N GLU A 288 -4.00 -11.87 -12.28
CA GLU A 288 -5.00 -12.25 -13.27
C GLU A 288 -5.70 -13.61 -13.05
N GLU A 289 -5.33 -14.35 -12.01
CA GLU A 289 -6.01 -15.58 -11.66
C GLU A 289 -7.45 -15.31 -11.14
N HIS A 290 -8.39 -16.17 -11.53
CA HIS A 290 -9.84 -15.94 -11.37
C HIS A 290 -10.62 -17.15 -10.84
N SER A 291 -9.94 -18.22 -10.44
CA SER A 291 -10.51 -19.36 -9.72
C SER A 291 -9.68 -19.66 -8.48
N GLU A 292 -10.30 -20.27 -7.47
CA GLU A 292 -9.60 -20.57 -6.22
C GLU A 292 -8.36 -21.44 -6.44
N ASP A 293 -8.50 -22.53 -7.22
CA ASP A 293 -7.39 -23.43 -7.51
C ASP A 293 -6.27 -22.77 -8.30
N SER A 294 -6.61 -21.88 -9.26
CA SER A 294 -5.59 -21.15 -10.02
C SER A 294 -4.87 -20.12 -9.16
N VAL A 295 -5.59 -19.46 -8.24
CA VAL A 295 -4.98 -18.54 -7.27
C VAL A 295 -4.02 -19.27 -6.35
N VAL A 296 -4.41 -20.44 -5.82
CA VAL A 296 -3.52 -21.28 -4.99
C VAL A 296 -2.28 -21.71 -5.77
N SER A 297 -2.45 -22.14 -7.01
CA SER A 297 -1.33 -22.53 -7.88
C SER A 297 -0.40 -21.35 -8.15
N GLY A 298 -0.94 -20.18 -8.51
CA GLY A 298 -0.14 -18.99 -8.77
C GLY A 298 0.64 -18.54 -7.53
N ILE A 299 0.01 -18.50 -6.36
CA ILE A 299 0.70 -18.20 -5.10
C ILE A 299 1.83 -19.20 -4.84
N TRP A 300 1.55 -20.50 -5.06
CA TRP A 300 2.53 -21.58 -4.84
C TRP A 300 3.77 -21.45 -5.72
N ASP A 301 3.63 -20.98 -6.95
CA ASP A 301 4.75 -20.75 -7.85
C ASP A 301 5.81 -19.82 -7.24
N GLY A 302 5.39 -18.88 -6.39
CA GLY A 302 6.29 -18.04 -5.63
C GLY A 302 7.14 -18.78 -4.60
N PHE A 303 6.70 -19.95 -4.12
CA PHE A 303 7.41 -20.76 -3.11
C PHE A 303 8.19 -21.94 -3.72
N SER A 304 7.69 -22.49 -4.81
CA SER A 304 8.25 -23.72 -5.41
C SER A 304 9.70 -23.55 -5.86
N GLY A 305 10.10 -22.36 -6.28
CA GLY A 305 11.45 -22.02 -6.69
C GLY A 305 12.48 -21.93 -5.55
N ARG A 306 12.05 -21.94 -4.30
CA ARG A 306 12.88 -21.82 -3.10
C ARG A 306 13.75 -20.55 -3.05
N ASN A 307 13.23 -19.45 -3.58
CA ASN A 307 13.92 -18.17 -3.67
C ASN A 307 13.04 -17.00 -3.21
N VAL A 308 12.19 -17.23 -2.22
CA VAL A 308 11.26 -16.22 -1.70
C VAL A 308 12.04 -15.03 -1.14
N LYS A 309 11.58 -13.84 -1.52
CA LYS A 309 12.17 -12.57 -1.06
C LYS A 309 11.08 -11.66 -0.50
N ARG A 310 11.46 -10.79 0.41
CA ARG A 310 10.63 -9.66 0.80
C ARG A 310 10.40 -8.73 -0.40
N LYS A 311 9.40 -7.90 -0.31
CA LYS A 311 9.11 -6.87 -1.32
C LYS A 311 10.31 -5.95 -1.61
N ASP A 312 11.16 -5.70 -0.64
CA ASP A 312 12.39 -4.90 -0.78
C ASP A 312 13.56 -5.67 -1.43
N GLY A 313 13.35 -6.93 -1.81
CA GLY A 313 14.36 -7.80 -2.42
C GLY A 313 15.21 -8.59 -1.42
N THR A 314 15.04 -8.39 -0.12
CA THR A 314 15.76 -9.15 0.91
C THR A 314 15.33 -10.62 0.88
N GLU A 315 16.27 -11.54 0.88
CA GLU A 315 16.02 -12.98 0.88
C GLU A 315 15.43 -13.43 2.22
N LEU A 316 14.40 -14.27 2.16
CA LEU A 316 13.84 -14.95 3.32
C LEU A 316 14.39 -16.38 3.37
N THR A 317 15.02 -16.74 4.47
CA THR A 317 15.80 -17.97 4.58
C THR A 317 15.12 -19.00 5.49
N TYR A 318 15.18 -20.25 5.10
CA TYR A 318 14.74 -21.36 5.93
C TYR A 318 15.89 -21.93 6.74
N TYR A 319 15.79 -21.78 8.07
CA TYR A 319 16.72 -22.37 9.02
C TYR A 319 18.19 -21.99 8.80
N ALA A 320 18.49 -20.71 8.48
CA ALA A 320 19.86 -20.23 8.35
C ALA A 320 20.55 -20.11 9.72
N SER A 321 19.78 -19.80 10.76
CA SER A 321 20.27 -19.73 12.14
C SER A 321 19.40 -20.55 13.08
N TYR A 322 20.01 -21.47 13.80
CA TYR A 322 19.34 -22.26 14.83
C TYR A 322 19.01 -21.46 16.11
N GLN A 323 19.48 -20.25 16.19
CA GLN A 323 19.28 -19.37 17.36
C GLN A 323 17.99 -18.56 17.25
N THR A 324 17.44 -18.43 16.07
CA THR A 324 16.17 -17.74 15.83
C THR A 324 15.01 -18.71 15.97
N ASP A 325 14.40 -18.73 17.16
CA ASP A 325 13.14 -19.48 17.40
C ASP A 325 11.96 -18.76 16.75
N THR A 326 12.03 -18.61 15.44
CA THR A 326 11.04 -17.86 14.65
C THR A 326 10.04 -18.82 14.03
N THR A 327 8.85 -18.85 14.61
CA THR A 327 7.72 -19.69 14.17
C THR A 327 6.55 -18.89 13.61
N THR A 328 6.67 -17.56 13.52
CA THR A 328 5.63 -16.64 13.08
C THR A 328 5.99 -15.90 11.80
N VAL A 329 4.99 -15.44 11.06
CA VAL A 329 5.19 -14.60 9.85
C VAL A 329 5.92 -13.31 10.22
N THR A 330 5.54 -12.65 11.30
CA THR A 330 6.21 -11.43 11.80
C THR A 330 7.69 -11.67 12.06
N GLY A 331 8.00 -12.78 12.71
CA GLY A 331 9.40 -13.14 12.99
C GLY A 331 10.19 -13.41 11.72
N LEU A 332 9.64 -14.19 10.78
CA LEU A 332 10.25 -14.46 9.48
C LEU A 332 10.56 -13.16 8.72
N LEU A 333 9.59 -12.25 8.64
CA LEU A 333 9.76 -10.98 7.93
C LEU A 333 10.75 -10.04 8.64
N SER A 334 10.80 -10.04 9.97
CA SER A 334 11.69 -9.17 10.73
C SER A 334 13.14 -9.68 10.76
N ASN A 335 13.31 -10.98 10.95
CA ASN A 335 14.63 -11.61 11.10
C ASN A 335 15.20 -12.13 9.78
N THR A 336 14.39 -12.17 8.73
CA THR A 336 14.72 -12.76 7.41
C THR A 336 15.06 -14.24 7.43
N ASP A 337 14.82 -14.90 8.57
CA ASP A 337 15.06 -16.33 8.80
C ASP A 337 13.91 -16.91 9.61
N GLY A 338 13.48 -18.12 9.29
CA GLY A 338 12.37 -18.77 9.97
C GLY A 338 12.37 -20.28 9.89
N GLN A 339 11.77 -20.90 10.90
CA GLN A 339 11.51 -22.35 10.97
C GLN A 339 10.29 -22.73 10.12
N CYS A 340 10.03 -24.03 10.00
CA CYS A 340 8.90 -24.57 9.23
C CYS A 340 7.54 -23.96 9.60
N GLY A 341 7.31 -23.65 10.88
CA GLY A 341 6.09 -23.00 11.33
C GLY A 341 5.87 -21.61 10.75
N ALA A 342 6.93 -20.80 10.67
CA ALA A 342 6.87 -19.49 10.07
C ALA A 342 6.54 -19.55 8.57
N TRP A 343 7.16 -20.49 7.86
CA TRP A 343 6.93 -20.70 6.44
C TRP A 343 5.53 -21.24 6.15
N ALA A 344 5.06 -22.22 6.94
CA ALA A 344 3.69 -22.73 6.85
C ALA A 344 2.67 -21.60 7.09
N SER A 345 2.85 -20.83 8.16
CA SER A 345 1.98 -19.67 8.46
C SER A 345 2.03 -18.62 7.36
N PHE A 346 3.20 -18.37 6.77
CA PHE A 346 3.36 -17.41 5.67
C PHE A 346 2.53 -17.81 4.44
N PHE A 347 2.65 -19.07 4.00
CA PHE A 347 1.84 -19.58 2.89
C PHE A 347 0.35 -19.60 3.23
N GLN A 348 -0.02 -19.99 4.45
CA GLN A 348 -1.41 -19.96 4.91
C GLN A 348 -1.99 -18.53 4.86
N THR A 349 -1.23 -17.54 5.34
CA THR A 349 -1.65 -16.14 5.29
C THR A 349 -1.78 -15.65 3.86
N ALA A 350 -0.86 -16.04 2.96
CA ALA A 350 -0.95 -15.71 1.55
C ALA A 350 -2.24 -16.25 0.88
N LEU A 351 -2.75 -17.40 1.31
CA LEU A 351 -4.07 -17.91 0.89
C LEU A 351 -5.21 -17.13 1.58
N ALA A 352 -5.09 -16.89 2.87
CA ALA A 352 -6.12 -16.27 3.70
C ALA A 352 -6.45 -14.84 3.27
N ILE A 353 -5.50 -14.06 2.76
CA ILE A 353 -5.76 -12.72 2.23
C ILE A 353 -6.65 -12.74 0.97
N HIS A 354 -6.70 -13.85 0.25
CA HIS A 354 -7.60 -14.07 -0.89
C HIS A 354 -8.92 -14.73 -0.49
N GLY A 355 -9.17 -14.93 0.80
CA GLY A 355 -10.38 -15.59 1.31
C GLY A 355 -10.38 -17.10 1.14
N ILE A 356 -9.21 -17.72 0.93
CA ILE A 356 -9.04 -19.15 0.69
C ILE A 356 -8.76 -19.87 2.00
N GLN A 357 -9.58 -20.85 2.33
CA GLN A 357 -9.45 -21.67 3.53
C GLN A 357 -8.40 -22.76 3.32
N SER A 358 -7.55 -22.97 4.30
CA SER A 358 -6.57 -24.05 4.32
C SER A 358 -6.33 -24.53 5.75
N GLU A 359 -5.81 -25.74 5.88
CA GLU A 359 -5.55 -26.34 7.19
C GLU A 359 -4.05 -26.33 7.49
N TYR A 360 -3.68 -25.79 8.63
CA TYR A 360 -2.35 -25.91 9.19
C TYR A 360 -2.15 -27.33 9.71
N LYS A 361 -1.09 -28.01 9.31
CA LYS A 361 -0.79 -29.38 9.71
C LYS A 361 0.61 -29.46 10.31
N LYS A 362 0.68 -30.09 11.46
CA LYS A 362 1.92 -30.41 12.15
C LYS A 362 2.06 -31.91 12.27
N PHE A 363 3.19 -32.45 11.85
CA PHE A 363 3.45 -33.88 11.97
C PHE A 363 4.74 -34.14 12.72
N ARG A 364 4.82 -35.33 13.29
CA ARG A 364 5.99 -35.88 13.97
C ARG A 364 6.18 -37.34 13.58
N SER A 365 7.29 -37.91 13.96
CA SER A 365 7.44 -39.37 13.99
C SER A 365 6.41 -39.97 14.93
N ASN A 366 5.90 -41.15 14.60
CA ASN A 366 5.09 -41.91 15.54
C ASN A 366 5.92 -42.16 16.81
N PRO A 367 5.48 -41.67 17.99
CA PRO A 367 6.30 -41.71 19.18
C PRO A 367 6.58 -43.10 19.73
N THR A 368 5.84 -44.11 19.27
CA THR A 368 6.17 -45.53 19.58
C THR A 368 7.25 -46.09 18.70
N PHE A 369 7.58 -45.38 17.61
CA PHE A 369 8.58 -45.79 16.63
C PHE A 369 9.88 -45.00 16.78
N ALA A 370 9.84 -43.68 16.82
CA ALA A 370 11.03 -42.85 16.89
C ALA A 370 10.75 -41.47 17.54
N ASP A 371 11.80 -40.82 18.07
CA ASP A 371 11.70 -39.49 18.67
C ASP A 371 11.67 -38.37 17.62
N GLY A 372 12.19 -38.65 16.43
CA GLY A 372 12.20 -37.71 15.32
C GLY A 372 12.59 -38.35 14.01
N PHE A 373 12.72 -37.49 12.99
CA PHE A 373 13.04 -37.93 11.62
C PHE A 373 14.15 -37.07 10.98
N ILE A 374 14.67 -37.58 9.86
CA ILE A 374 15.80 -37.00 9.14
C ILE A 374 15.36 -36.61 7.74
N VAL A 375 15.70 -35.41 7.32
CA VAL A 375 15.47 -34.88 5.97
C VAL A 375 16.81 -34.56 5.33
N LYS A 376 17.29 -35.45 4.46
CA LYS A 376 18.58 -35.30 3.77
C LYS A 376 18.44 -35.59 2.29
N THR A 377 19.46 -35.22 1.52
CA THR A 377 19.53 -35.45 0.07
C THR A 377 19.78 -36.89 -0.30
N TRP A 378 20.17 -37.75 0.65
CA TRP A 378 20.40 -39.15 0.47
C TRP A 378 19.25 -40.01 1.03
N SER A 379 19.01 -41.14 0.49
CA SER A 379 18.12 -42.17 1.04
C SER A 379 18.95 -43.23 1.77
N PHE A 380 18.42 -43.65 2.90
CA PHE A 380 19.07 -44.69 3.68
C PHE A 380 18.98 -46.07 2.97
N SER A 381 20.12 -46.71 2.76
CA SER A 381 20.19 -47.98 2.08
C SER A 381 20.51 -49.19 3.00
N GLY A 382 20.69 -48.97 4.29
CA GLY A 382 21.04 -50.03 5.26
C GLY A 382 19.92 -51.01 5.52
N THR A 383 20.25 -52.13 6.11
CA THR A 383 19.32 -53.20 6.51
C THR A 383 19.18 -53.23 8.03
N GLY A 384 17.97 -53.20 8.51
CA GLY A 384 17.70 -53.42 9.93
C GLY A 384 17.72 -52.18 10.79
N ASP A 385 17.27 -52.39 12.01
CA ASP A 385 17.34 -51.42 13.07
C ASP A 385 18.77 -51.25 13.53
N VAL A 386 18.99 -50.18 14.03
CA VAL A 386 20.14 -49.58 14.43
C VAL A 386 20.66 -50.01 15.75
N GLY A 387 21.80 -50.04 15.92
CA GLY A 387 22.43 -50.33 17.19
C GLY A 387 23.92 -50.08 17.17
N SER A 388 24.35 -49.20 16.36
CA SER A 388 25.77 -48.99 16.27
C SER A 388 26.14 -47.52 16.25
N ASN A 389 27.25 -47.29 16.78
CA ASN A 389 27.84 -46.03 17.06
C ASN A 389 28.18 -45.22 15.81
N PHE A 390 27.87 -43.98 15.87
CA PHE A 390 28.01 -43.04 14.79
C PHE A 390 28.72 -41.76 15.27
N PRO A 391 29.77 -41.30 14.62
CA PRO A 391 30.45 -40.08 15.00
C PRO A 391 29.53 -38.87 14.70
N TYR A 392 28.90 -38.41 15.69
CA TYR A 392 28.03 -37.23 15.63
C TYR A 392 28.74 -36.04 16.29
N THR A 393 28.94 -34.98 15.56
CA THR A 393 29.44 -33.73 16.12
C THR A 393 28.36 -32.67 16.13
N ASN A 394 27.83 -32.42 17.26
CA ASN A 394 26.83 -31.43 17.47
C ASN A 394 27.41 -30.02 17.61
N LYS A 395 28.22 -29.60 16.76
CA LYS A 395 28.65 -28.20 16.77
C LYS A 395 27.59 -27.23 16.29
N LEU A 396 26.44 -27.70 15.85
CA LEU A 396 25.57 -26.91 14.98
C LEU A 396 24.15 -26.77 15.46
N HIS A 397 23.70 -27.57 16.43
CA HIS A 397 22.35 -27.45 16.96
C HIS A 397 22.29 -27.48 18.48
N PRO A 398 22.08 -26.33 19.12
CA PRO A 398 22.06 -26.26 20.57
C PRO A 398 20.89 -26.99 21.24
N SER A 399 19.88 -27.37 20.48
CA SER A 399 18.72 -28.09 21.03
C SER A 399 18.79 -29.61 20.84
N LEU A 400 19.75 -30.13 20.06
CA LEU A 400 20.05 -31.55 20.07
C LEU A 400 21.27 -31.73 20.96
N PRO A 401 21.14 -32.37 22.12
CA PRO A 401 22.32 -32.67 22.90
C PRO A 401 23.24 -33.53 22.06
N LEU A 402 24.45 -33.12 22.06
CA LEU A 402 25.54 -33.87 21.56
C LEU A 402 25.63 -35.11 22.23
N VAL A 403 25.69 -35.98 21.36
CA VAL A 403 25.98 -37.30 21.77
C VAL A 403 27.38 -37.60 21.35
N GLY A 404 28.07 -38.22 22.19
CA GLY A 404 29.44 -38.56 21.97
C GLY A 404 29.73 -39.23 20.64
N THR A 405 30.94 -39.56 20.41
CA THR A 405 31.40 -40.28 19.20
C THR A 405 30.82 -41.67 19.10
N THR A 406 29.59 -41.75 18.63
CA THR A 406 28.92 -43.03 18.38
C THR A 406 29.00 -43.36 16.92
N GLN A 407 29.41 -44.52 16.56
CA GLN A 407 29.42 -44.97 15.17
C GLN A 407 28.12 -45.71 14.84
N TYR A 408 27.56 -45.35 13.71
CA TYR A 408 26.31 -45.91 13.23
C TYR A 408 26.56 -46.82 12.00
N ASN A 409 25.92 -47.97 11.99
CA ASN A 409 26.20 -48.96 10.94
C ASN A 409 25.39 -48.81 9.65
N TRP A 410 24.97 -47.60 9.35
CA TRP A 410 24.31 -47.37 8.09
C TRP A 410 25.31 -46.79 7.09
N GLY A 411 25.74 -47.50 6.15
CA GLY A 411 26.63 -46.93 5.14
C GLY A 411 27.82 -46.17 5.78
N THR A 412 28.21 -45.06 5.21
CA THR A 412 29.32 -44.27 5.70
C THR A 412 28.84 -43.35 6.85
N PRO A 413 29.43 -43.42 8.02
CA PRO A 413 29.08 -42.52 9.15
C PRO A 413 29.12 -41.04 8.82
N ALA A 414 29.93 -40.63 7.87
CA ALA A 414 30.03 -39.26 7.40
C ALA A 414 28.77 -38.78 6.68
N GLU A 415 27.85 -39.64 6.27
CA GLU A 415 26.59 -39.27 5.57
C GLU A 415 25.52 -38.72 6.51
N VAL A 416 25.65 -38.96 7.80
CA VAL A 416 24.69 -38.49 8.80
C VAL A 416 25.30 -37.36 9.60
N THR A 417 25.43 -36.22 8.99
CA THR A 417 25.81 -34.99 9.65
C THR A 417 24.59 -34.10 9.78
N TYR A 418 24.62 -33.24 10.77
CA TYR A 418 23.50 -32.31 11.04
C TYR A 418 23.28 -31.31 9.88
N THR A 419 24.31 -30.99 9.15
CA THR A 419 24.36 -29.86 8.20
C THR A 419 24.04 -30.23 6.74
N GLU A 420 23.64 -31.44 6.45
CA GLU A 420 23.38 -31.88 5.07
C GLU A 420 21.90 -32.11 4.80
N GLY A 421 21.05 -31.19 5.24
CA GLY A 421 19.62 -31.20 4.95
C GLY A 421 19.33 -30.97 3.46
N ASN A 422 18.13 -31.31 3.04
CA ASN A 422 17.63 -30.98 1.71
C ASN A 422 17.57 -29.45 1.57
N PRO A 423 17.94 -28.88 0.41
CA PRO A 423 17.84 -27.45 0.18
C PRO A 423 16.41 -26.93 0.42
N GLY A 424 16.29 -25.93 1.23
CA GLY A 424 15.06 -25.17 1.51
C GLY A 424 15.10 -23.76 0.94
N GLN A 425 14.18 -22.90 1.39
CA GLN A 425 14.11 -21.52 0.93
C GLN A 425 15.41 -20.77 1.20
N ASN A 426 16.08 -20.30 0.15
CA ASN A 426 17.35 -19.56 0.17
C ASN A 426 18.43 -20.17 1.07
N ASN A 427 18.37 -21.48 1.33
CA ASN A 427 19.34 -22.21 2.12
C ASN A 427 19.64 -23.57 1.49
N SER A 428 20.86 -23.77 1.05
CA SER A 428 21.29 -25.03 0.43
C SER A 428 21.58 -26.14 1.44
N MET A 429 21.74 -25.80 2.71
CA MET A 429 22.11 -26.76 3.78
C MET A 429 21.39 -26.43 5.10
N PRO A 430 20.04 -26.52 5.15
CA PRO A 430 19.30 -26.33 6.39
C PRO A 430 19.53 -27.50 7.36
N ALA A 431 18.94 -27.39 8.54
CA ALA A 431 18.89 -28.48 9.50
C ALA A 431 18.34 -29.77 8.87
N SER A 432 18.87 -30.89 9.30
CA SER A 432 18.43 -32.21 8.79
C SER A 432 17.69 -33.08 9.82
N PHE A 433 17.70 -32.73 11.09
CA PHE A 433 17.04 -33.47 12.17
C PHE A 433 15.85 -32.71 12.71
N PHE A 434 14.71 -33.35 12.80
CA PHE A 434 13.46 -32.73 13.19
C PHE A 434 12.69 -33.59 14.18
N ASN A 435 12.15 -32.95 15.24
CA ASN A 435 11.14 -33.55 16.11
C ASN A 435 9.74 -33.46 15.50
N ASN A 436 9.51 -32.41 14.74
CA ASN A 436 8.26 -32.15 14.05
C ASN A 436 8.52 -31.27 12.83
N HIS A 437 7.53 -31.27 11.93
CA HIS A 437 7.54 -30.37 10.78
C HIS A 437 6.11 -29.86 10.51
N GLN A 438 6.02 -28.74 9.80
CA GLN A 438 4.77 -28.02 9.62
C GLN A 438 4.57 -27.70 8.14
N LEU A 439 3.33 -27.86 7.67
CA LEU A 439 2.92 -27.66 6.29
C LEU A 439 1.45 -27.25 6.22
N ILE A 440 0.96 -26.94 5.03
CA ILE A 440 -0.41 -26.53 4.80
C ILE A 440 -1.13 -27.56 3.93
N LYS A 441 -2.35 -27.95 4.37
CA LYS A 441 -3.24 -28.78 3.55
C LYS A 441 -4.28 -27.89 2.87
N TYR A 442 -4.36 -28.00 1.55
CA TYR A 442 -5.43 -27.43 0.75
C TYR A 442 -5.97 -28.52 -0.20
N GLY A 443 -7.28 -28.71 -0.16
CA GLY A 443 -7.90 -29.86 -0.84
C GLY A 443 -7.32 -31.19 -0.34
N ASN A 444 -6.83 -31.98 -1.25
CA ASN A 444 -6.21 -33.27 -0.94
C ASN A 444 -4.67 -33.24 -0.95
N LYS A 445 -4.08 -32.05 -1.11
CA LYS A 445 -2.63 -31.87 -1.22
C LYS A 445 -2.04 -31.23 0.02
N TYR A 446 -0.77 -31.51 0.27
CA TYR A 446 0.02 -30.95 1.36
C TYR A 446 1.14 -30.10 0.77
N TYR A 447 1.16 -28.84 1.10
CA TYR A 447 2.11 -27.84 0.62
C TYR A 447 3.16 -27.59 1.69
N ASP A 448 4.41 -27.82 1.34
CA ASP A 448 5.56 -27.56 2.21
C ASP A 448 6.35 -26.35 1.71
N PRO A 449 6.01 -25.15 2.18
CA PRO A 449 6.67 -23.94 1.71
C PRO A 449 8.13 -23.81 2.14
N SER A 450 8.55 -24.55 3.16
CA SER A 450 9.95 -24.59 3.61
C SER A 450 10.88 -25.17 2.54
N TYR A 451 10.40 -26.22 1.88
CA TYR A 451 11.15 -26.96 0.86
C TYR A 451 10.66 -26.73 -0.57
N GLY A 452 9.57 -25.97 -0.75
CA GLY A 452 8.97 -25.72 -2.06
C GLY A 452 8.41 -27.00 -2.72
N VAL A 453 7.82 -27.92 -1.93
CA VAL A 453 7.35 -29.24 -2.39
C VAL A 453 5.86 -29.42 -2.08
N ILE A 454 5.15 -30.10 -2.99
CA ILE A 454 3.76 -30.55 -2.80
C ILE A 454 3.77 -32.05 -2.64
N TYR A 455 3.05 -32.55 -1.65
CA TYR A 455 2.81 -33.98 -1.44
C TYR A 455 1.35 -34.33 -1.71
N GLU A 456 1.13 -35.39 -2.48
CA GLU A 456 -0.23 -35.83 -2.85
C GLU A 456 -0.91 -36.65 -1.74
N SER A 457 -0.17 -37.10 -0.73
CA SER A 457 -0.69 -37.86 0.40
C SER A 457 0.29 -37.90 1.57
N VAL A 458 -0.20 -38.33 2.73
CA VAL A 458 0.63 -38.57 3.93
C VAL A 458 1.73 -39.62 3.64
N GLN A 459 1.40 -40.67 2.87
CA GLN A 459 2.38 -41.67 2.43
C GLN A 459 3.53 -41.03 1.66
N LYS A 460 3.25 -40.02 0.81
CA LYS A 460 4.29 -39.32 0.06
C LYS A 460 5.18 -38.45 0.94
N ILE A 461 4.63 -37.86 2.00
CA ILE A 461 5.44 -37.14 3.00
C ILE A 461 6.41 -38.12 3.66
N ASP A 462 5.89 -39.25 4.16
CA ASP A 462 6.68 -40.27 4.84
C ASP A 462 7.81 -40.85 3.95
N GLU A 463 7.50 -41.13 2.69
CA GLU A 463 8.47 -41.64 1.70
C GLU A 463 9.63 -40.68 1.40
N THR A 464 9.48 -39.38 1.66
CA THR A 464 10.55 -38.39 1.44
C THR A 464 11.52 -38.28 2.60
N LEU A 465 11.21 -38.88 3.74
CA LEU A 465 12.08 -38.85 4.90
C LEU A 465 13.24 -39.81 4.70
N SER A 466 14.45 -39.36 4.98
CA SER A 466 15.66 -40.17 4.79
C SER A 466 15.84 -41.22 5.87
N GLY A 467 15.22 -41.01 7.02
CA GLY A 467 15.30 -41.92 8.16
C GLY A 467 14.68 -41.37 9.41
N PHE A 468 14.82 -42.13 10.49
CA PHE A 468 14.30 -41.76 11.83
C PHE A 468 15.40 -41.89 12.87
N TYR A 469 15.22 -41.24 14.03
CA TYR A 469 16.17 -41.38 15.12
C TYR A 469 15.45 -41.49 16.46
N ASN A 470 16.12 -42.20 17.40
CA ASN A 470 15.75 -42.28 18.79
C ASN A 470 16.86 -41.71 19.66
N LYS A 471 16.44 -41.02 20.72
CA LYS A 471 17.34 -40.49 21.73
C LYS A 471 16.88 -41.02 23.10
N PRO A 472 17.53 -42.03 23.65
CA PRO A 472 17.24 -42.53 24.98
C PRO A 472 17.40 -41.42 26.04
N LEU A 473 16.50 -41.35 27.01
CA LEU A 473 16.44 -40.29 28.04
C LEU A 473 17.71 -40.19 28.92
N PHE A 474 18.51 -41.26 28.99
CA PHE A 474 19.65 -41.38 29.87
C PHE A 474 20.95 -41.69 29.18
N GLU A 475 20.94 -41.72 27.86
CA GLU A 475 22.12 -42.02 27.05
C GLU A 475 22.49 -40.82 26.19
N ASP A 476 23.77 -40.54 26.14
CA ASP A 476 24.30 -39.56 25.22
C ASP A 476 24.36 -40.04 23.77
N GLU A 477 23.54 -40.98 23.38
CA GLU A 477 23.58 -41.67 22.08
C GLU A 477 22.33 -41.40 21.26
N ILE A 478 22.49 -41.15 19.96
CA ILE A 478 21.39 -41.08 19.01
C ILE A 478 21.42 -42.34 18.14
N TYR A 479 20.29 -43.02 18.09
CA TYR A 479 20.12 -44.25 17.29
C TYR A 479 19.28 -43.89 16.08
N PHE A 480 19.79 -44.24 14.92
CA PHE A 480 19.11 -44.01 13.66
C PHE A 480 18.40 -45.25 13.16
N ARG A 481 17.30 -45.02 12.47
CA ARG A 481 16.53 -46.10 11.83
C ARG A 481 16.30 -45.79 10.37
N LYS A 482 16.30 -46.83 9.57
CA LYS A 482 15.82 -46.80 8.21
C LYS A 482 14.34 -46.50 8.19
N ASN A 483 13.86 -45.83 7.15
CA ASN A 483 12.45 -45.71 6.88
C ASN A 483 11.87 -47.07 6.52
N PRO A 484 11.04 -47.71 7.37
CA PRO A 484 10.45 -49.01 7.09
C PRO A 484 9.31 -48.87 6.07
N SER A 485 8.74 -50.01 5.68
CA SER A 485 7.50 -50.01 4.92
C SER A 485 6.32 -49.57 5.81
N GLY A 486 5.47 -48.72 5.26
CA GLY A 486 4.30 -48.16 5.96
C GLY A 486 4.56 -46.79 6.56
N VAL A 487 3.48 -46.04 6.84
CA VAL A 487 3.55 -44.68 7.35
C VAL A 487 4.00 -44.66 8.82
N GLN A 488 5.09 -43.97 9.09
CA GLN A 488 5.70 -43.83 10.42
C GLN A 488 5.55 -42.41 11.00
N ILE A 489 4.81 -41.55 10.33
CA ILE A 489 4.49 -40.18 10.83
C ILE A 489 3.02 -40.10 11.27
N GLU A 490 2.75 -39.20 12.18
CA GLU A 490 1.39 -38.87 12.60
C GLU A 490 1.19 -37.36 12.63
N PHE A 491 -0.01 -36.93 12.27
CA PHE A 491 -0.42 -35.54 12.50
C PHE A 491 -0.91 -35.36 13.92
N TYR A 492 -0.61 -34.21 14.50
CA TYR A 492 -1.03 -33.87 15.84
C TYR A 492 -1.33 -32.36 15.95
N GLU A 493 -2.02 -31.93 16.96
CA GLU A 493 -2.35 -30.55 17.25
C GLU A 493 -1.20 -29.76 17.88
#